data_87f4a211bfcb88a9b01d599f8d880b66
#
_entry.id   87f4a211bfcb88a9b01d599f8d880b66
#
_cell.length_a   1.000
_cell.length_b   1.000
_cell.length_c   1.000
_cell.angle_alpha   90.00
_cell.angle_beta   90.00
_cell.angle_gamma   90.00
#
_symmetry.space_group_name_H-M   'P 1'
#
loop_
_entity.id
_entity.type
_entity.pdbx_description
1 polymer ?
#
loop_
_entity_poly.entity_id
_entity_poly.type
_entity_poly.pdbx_seq_one_letter_code
_entity_poly.pdbx_strand_id
1 'polypeptide(L)'
;MRPDFAALIDGRPCGWVELKAPGHTVIGEKWRGREKGQWDLLSQLDALLVSNGDEIALYVSGSLVDTAFLPVDGVAGWDADRLRTVLEQFTLAQPRPITRVGQLADLLAPLARFLRERLQEGLSNNYRSVREAKAAWDHTVHHTTTDAQFAGDVAQVVAYSMAIAGLSGQADRNADGVVTLEEAKHALETAHRNVLAASLGPIIGIPALMEYIAPEVGAIMRLVSSMDVAAIERSTDSRGEPWLWFYEDFLQRYDPAARNRAGVYYTPISVVQCQVRVVDALLRERFGQTLGFGAPSVVTLDPATGSGTYPLAVIDRAEAAAREERGPAGVAQVAKNLTKNLLAFELLPGPYSVAHLRIGQRLAEAQGHAFQAEEIGVYLTDTLEDPSAGMAEGLFGDARVLAEAAEAARQIKRDRRITVAIGNPPYDRVTSGTGGWVEHGDGEDALFDDVIGPAQEQGVIFSAQASLYNLYVYFWRWAIWKAFQQDPGDQAIISFITASSWLTGPAFVGLRDLARRTASEIWVMDLGGEGRGARQEENVFDIQTPVAIVTLVRTGKAAREASVYYRRFRGTRAEKFAALDEVARLDPGDALWERCLLYTSD
;
A
#
# COMPACT_ATOMS: atom_id res chain seq x y z
N MET A 1 -15.49 -10.48 -11.29
CA MET A 1 -16.82 -10.84 -11.82
C MET A 1 -17.54 -9.52 -12.08
N ARG A 2 -17.62 -9.11 -13.36
CA ARG A 2 -18.23 -7.84 -13.80
C ARG A 2 -19.57 -8.14 -14.51
N PRO A 3 -20.44 -7.13 -14.70
CA PRO A 3 -21.63 -7.24 -15.56
C PRO A 3 -21.26 -7.59 -17.01
N ASP A 4 -22.19 -8.21 -17.72
CA ASP A 4 -21.95 -8.63 -19.11
C ASP A 4 -21.80 -7.43 -20.06
N PHE A 5 -22.55 -6.34 -19.84
CA PHE A 5 -22.51 -5.15 -20.67
C PHE A 5 -22.57 -3.85 -19.84
N ALA A 6 -21.96 -2.80 -20.40
CA ALA A 6 -22.21 -1.42 -19.99
C ALA A 6 -23.16 -0.77 -21.02
N ALA A 7 -24.18 -0.08 -20.54
CA ALA A 7 -25.07 0.71 -21.35
C ALA A 7 -24.56 2.15 -21.45
N LEU A 8 -24.52 2.69 -22.68
CA LEU A 8 -24.03 4.04 -22.95
C LEU A 8 -25.10 4.83 -23.72
N ILE A 9 -25.23 6.12 -23.39
CA ILE A 9 -26.01 7.10 -24.15
C ILE A 9 -25.03 8.17 -24.62
N ASP A 10 -24.94 8.37 -25.93
CA ASP A 10 -24.00 9.33 -26.53
C ASP A 10 -22.55 9.15 -26.03
N GLY A 11 -22.12 7.89 -25.90
CA GLY A 11 -20.80 7.52 -25.39
C GLY A 11 -20.63 7.63 -23.87
N ARG A 12 -21.66 8.04 -23.12
CA ARG A 12 -21.62 8.16 -21.65
C ARG A 12 -22.28 6.95 -20.99
N PRO A 13 -21.63 6.31 -20.02
CA PRO A 13 -22.23 5.20 -19.29
C PRO A 13 -23.50 5.66 -18.55
N CYS A 14 -24.61 4.96 -18.74
CA CYS A 14 -25.84 5.18 -17.99
C CYS A 14 -26.17 4.07 -16.99
N GLY A 15 -25.55 2.91 -17.13
CA GLY A 15 -25.74 1.78 -16.23
C GLY A 15 -25.14 0.50 -16.76
N TRP A 16 -25.50 -0.60 -16.15
CA TRP A 16 -24.96 -1.94 -16.44
C TRP A 16 -26.08 -2.92 -16.79
N VAL A 17 -25.74 -3.95 -17.55
CA VAL A 17 -26.67 -5.02 -17.92
C VAL A 17 -26.03 -6.37 -17.61
N GLU A 18 -26.77 -7.21 -16.90
CA GLU A 18 -26.44 -8.60 -16.61
C GLU A 18 -27.43 -9.53 -17.30
N LEU A 19 -26.92 -10.52 -18.01
CA LEU A 19 -27.75 -11.52 -18.68
C LEU A 19 -27.75 -12.84 -17.89
N LYS A 20 -28.92 -13.42 -17.79
CA LYS A 20 -29.14 -14.76 -17.26
C LYS A 20 -29.71 -15.70 -18.29
N ALA A 21 -29.53 -17.00 -18.09
CA ALA A 21 -30.11 -18.00 -18.96
C ALA A 21 -31.65 -17.91 -18.97
N PRO A 22 -32.32 -18.21 -20.11
CA PRO A 22 -33.77 -18.29 -20.18
C PRO A 22 -34.36 -19.14 -19.05
N GLY A 23 -35.45 -18.65 -18.44
CA GLY A 23 -36.09 -19.29 -17.30
C GLY A 23 -35.41 -19.07 -15.93
N HIS A 24 -34.26 -18.43 -15.90
CA HIS A 24 -33.64 -17.99 -14.63
C HIS A 24 -34.37 -16.75 -14.09
N THR A 25 -34.44 -16.61 -12.76
CA THR A 25 -35.07 -15.43 -12.16
C THR A 25 -34.21 -14.17 -12.36
N VAL A 26 -34.81 -13.07 -12.81
CA VAL A 26 -34.18 -11.75 -12.86
C VAL A 26 -34.14 -11.05 -11.50
N ILE A 27 -34.76 -11.67 -10.48
CA ILE A 27 -34.80 -11.13 -9.10
C ILE A 27 -33.55 -11.56 -8.36
N GLY A 28 -32.56 -10.66 -8.26
CA GLY A 28 -31.23 -10.90 -7.72
C GLY A 28 -31.23 -11.40 -6.27
N GLU A 29 -32.15 -10.92 -5.43
CA GLU A 29 -32.29 -11.35 -4.03
C GLU A 29 -32.68 -12.84 -3.90
N LYS A 30 -33.19 -13.42 -4.96
CA LYS A 30 -33.54 -14.86 -5.02
C LYS A 30 -32.38 -15.75 -5.45
N TRP A 31 -31.27 -15.19 -5.93
CA TRP A 31 -30.11 -15.95 -6.36
C TRP A 31 -29.45 -16.70 -5.19
N ARG A 32 -28.86 -17.87 -5.46
CA ARG A 32 -28.29 -18.75 -4.44
C ARG A 32 -26.90 -19.25 -4.84
N GLY A 33 -26.16 -19.79 -3.89
CA GLY A 33 -24.84 -20.35 -4.13
C GLY A 33 -23.84 -19.33 -4.69
N ARG A 34 -23.16 -19.66 -5.77
CA ARG A 34 -22.17 -18.80 -6.43
C ARG A 34 -22.77 -17.50 -6.96
N GLU A 35 -24.02 -17.54 -7.42
CA GLU A 35 -24.71 -16.37 -7.96
C GLU A 35 -25.08 -15.36 -6.87
N LYS A 36 -25.28 -15.79 -5.63
CA LYS A 36 -25.48 -14.87 -4.50
C LYS A 36 -24.25 -13.97 -4.33
N GLY A 37 -23.05 -14.54 -4.41
CA GLY A 37 -21.82 -13.72 -4.35
C GLY A 37 -21.68 -12.75 -5.53
N GLN A 38 -22.21 -13.10 -6.71
CA GLN A 38 -22.31 -12.19 -7.84
C GLN A 38 -23.34 -11.08 -7.55
N TRP A 39 -24.51 -11.41 -7.02
CA TRP A 39 -25.52 -10.44 -6.63
C TRP A 39 -25.01 -9.45 -5.59
N ASP A 40 -24.28 -9.90 -4.58
CA ASP A 40 -23.71 -9.04 -3.54
C ASP A 40 -22.77 -7.97 -4.12
N LEU A 41 -22.16 -8.22 -5.28
CA LEU A 41 -21.36 -7.25 -6.02
C LEU A 41 -22.19 -6.37 -6.94
N LEU A 42 -23.10 -6.97 -7.72
CA LEU A 42 -23.90 -6.26 -8.71
C LEU A 42 -24.94 -5.32 -8.07
N SER A 43 -25.45 -5.67 -6.88
CA SER A 43 -26.38 -4.82 -6.12
C SER A 43 -25.77 -3.50 -5.62
N GLN A 44 -24.45 -3.36 -5.70
CA GLN A 44 -23.76 -2.12 -5.34
C GLN A 44 -23.70 -1.10 -6.48
N LEU A 45 -24.09 -1.51 -7.70
CA LEU A 45 -24.11 -0.62 -8.87
C LEU A 45 -25.23 0.42 -8.78
N ASP A 46 -24.97 1.59 -9.36
CA ASP A 46 -25.92 2.72 -9.38
C ASP A 46 -27.17 2.40 -10.18
N ALA A 47 -27.04 1.80 -11.37
CA ALA A 47 -28.11 1.32 -12.19
C ALA A 47 -27.75 -0.03 -12.84
N LEU A 48 -28.61 -1.02 -12.66
CA LEU A 48 -28.42 -2.38 -13.21
C LEU A 48 -29.73 -2.88 -13.80
N LEU A 49 -29.68 -3.31 -15.06
CA LEU A 49 -30.72 -4.15 -15.68
C LEU A 49 -30.28 -5.62 -15.62
N VAL A 50 -31.14 -6.46 -15.09
CA VAL A 50 -30.96 -7.93 -15.18
C VAL A 50 -32.00 -8.46 -16.17
N SER A 51 -31.54 -9.26 -17.16
CA SER A 51 -32.43 -9.87 -18.16
C SER A 51 -32.16 -11.36 -18.28
N ASN A 52 -33.22 -12.13 -18.51
CA ASN A 52 -33.14 -13.56 -18.88
C ASN A 52 -33.63 -13.82 -20.32
N GLY A 53 -33.84 -12.76 -21.11
CA GLY A 53 -34.36 -12.85 -22.47
C GLY A 53 -35.87 -12.76 -22.56
N ASP A 54 -36.63 -13.08 -21.51
CA ASP A 54 -38.09 -13.03 -21.45
C ASP A 54 -38.57 -11.81 -20.66
N GLU A 55 -37.85 -11.44 -19.63
CA GLU A 55 -38.14 -10.33 -18.74
C GLU A 55 -36.89 -9.54 -18.36
N ILE A 56 -37.09 -8.33 -17.91
CA ILE A 56 -36.06 -7.46 -17.33
C ILE A 56 -36.46 -7.00 -15.93
N ALA A 57 -35.47 -6.79 -15.07
CA ALA A 57 -35.61 -6.16 -13.78
C ALA A 57 -34.63 -4.98 -13.68
N LEU A 58 -35.14 -3.83 -13.30
CA LEU A 58 -34.35 -2.63 -13.04
C LEU A 58 -34.03 -2.52 -11.55
N TYR A 59 -32.75 -2.40 -11.26
CA TYR A 59 -32.23 -2.08 -9.94
C TYR A 59 -31.57 -0.71 -9.96
N VAL A 60 -31.87 0.11 -8.97
CA VAL A 60 -31.18 1.38 -8.73
C VAL A 60 -30.63 1.35 -7.32
N SER A 61 -29.32 1.49 -7.20
CA SER A 61 -28.59 1.39 -5.93
C SER A 61 -28.98 0.14 -5.13
N GLY A 62 -29.03 -1.01 -5.79
CA GLY A 62 -29.32 -2.31 -5.21
C GLY A 62 -30.80 -2.59 -4.87
N SER A 63 -31.68 -1.63 -5.07
CA SER A 63 -33.12 -1.79 -4.81
C SER A 63 -33.87 -2.08 -6.10
N LEU A 64 -34.70 -3.12 -6.12
CA LEU A 64 -35.59 -3.39 -7.24
C LEU A 64 -36.59 -2.23 -7.41
N VAL A 65 -36.53 -1.62 -8.59
CA VAL A 65 -37.41 -0.47 -8.93
C VAL A 65 -38.64 -0.94 -9.67
N ASP A 66 -38.44 -1.70 -10.76
CA ASP A 66 -39.54 -2.21 -11.57
C ASP A 66 -39.09 -3.44 -12.40
N THR A 67 -40.06 -4.13 -13.01
CA THR A 67 -39.85 -5.24 -13.92
C THR A 67 -40.75 -5.09 -15.15
N ALA A 68 -40.28 -5.57 -16.31
CA ALA A 68 -41.09 -5.62 -17.51
C ALA A 68 -40.81 -6.90 -18.32
N PHE A 69 -41.79 -7.38 -19.06
CA PHE A 69 -41.60 -8.47 -20.04
C PHE A 69 -41.10 -7.91 -21.36
N LEU A 70 -40.25 -8.68 -22.04
CA LEU A 70 -39.74 -8.38 -23.36
C LEU A 70 -40.71 -8.87 -24.45
N PRO A 71 -40.76 -8.23 -25.64
CA PRO A 71 -41.63 -8.60 -26.75
C PRO A 71 -41.10 -9.84 -27.48
N VAL A 72 -41.12 -10.98 -26.79
CA VAL A 72 -40.64 -12.28 -27.34
C VAL A 72 -41.85 -13.17 -27.57
N ASP A 73 -41.87 -13.89 -28.71
CA ASP A 73 -42.95 -14.83 -29.06
C ASP A 73 -43.14 -15.89 -27.95
N GLY A 74 -44.38 -16.00 -27.47
CA GLY A 74 -44.74 -16.92 -26.38
C GLY A 74 -44.68 -16.35 -24.96
N VAL A 75 -44.14 -15.14 -24.75
CA VAL A 75 -44.15 -14.47 -23.46
C VAL A 75 -45.45 -13.71 -23.23
N ALA A 76 -46.25 -14.11 -22.24
CA ALA A 76 -47.46 -13.46 -21.86
C ALA A 76 -47.15 -12.24 -20.94
N GLY A 77 -47.97 -11.17 -21.06
CA GLY A 77 -47.85 -9.99 -20.19
C GLY A 77 -46.91 -8.89 -20.67
N TRP A 78 -46.49 -8.95 -21.94
CA TRP A 78 -45.76 -7.87 -22.60
C TRP A 78 -46.57 -6.58 -22.66
N ASP A 79 -45.99 -5.47 -22.22
CA ASP A 79 -46.54 -4.14 -22.22
C ASP A 79 -45.48 -3.12 -22.68
N ALA A 80 -45.70 -2.48 -23.83
CA ALA A 80 -44.76 -1.55 -24.44
C ALA A 80 -44.50 -0.30 -23.58
N ASP A 81 -45.55 0.21 -22.91
CA ASP A 81 -45.44 1.43 -22.09
C ASP A 81 -44.67 1.13 -20.80
N ARG A 82 -44.90 -0.04 -20.21
CA ARG A 82 -44.15 -0.49 -19.05
C ARG A 82 -42.65 -0.74 -19.36
N LEU A 83 -42.38 -1.42 -20.49
CA LEU A 83 -41.02 -1.62 -20.94
C LEU A 83 -40.32 -0.28 -21.20
N ARG A 84 -40.97 0.63 -21.88
CA ARG A 84 -40.45 1.99 -22.10
C ARG A 84 -40.15 2.68 -20.78
N THR A 85 -41.06 2.67 -19.83
CA THR A 85 -40.88 3.28 -18.51
C THR A 85 -39.68 2.72 -17.78
N VAL A 86 -39.48 1.40 -17.77
CA VAL A 86 -38.28 0.76 -17.15
C VAL A 86 -37.01 1.22 -17.82
N LEU A 87 -36.98 1.27 -19.17
CA LEU A 87 -35.78 1.71 -19.91
C LEU A 87 -35.49 3.21 -19.71
N GLU A 88 -36.54 4.08 -19.67
CA GLU A 88 -36.39 5.50 -19.36
C GLU A 88 -35.86 5.70 -17.94
N GLN A 89 -36.39 4.99 -16.95
CA GLN A 89 -35.91 5.04 -15.58
C GLN A 89 -34.46 4.57 -15.48
N PHE A 90 -34.06 3.54 -16.24
CA PHE A 90 -32.69 3.07 -16.29
C PHE A 90 -31.77 4.15 -16.85
N THR A 91 -32.15 4.78 -17.96
CA THR A 91 -31.30 5.79 -18.63
C THR A 91 -31.20 7.11 -17.85
N LEU A 92 -32.20 7.42 -17.02
CA LEU A 92 -32.25 8.61 -16.19
C LEU A 92 -31.81 8.38 -14.74
N ALA A 93 -31.43 7.15 -14.39
CA ALA A 93 -31.01 6.83 -13.04
C ALA A 93 -29.79 7.67 -12.61
N GLN A 94 -29.95 8.37 -11.49
CA GLN A 94 -28.87 9.15 -10.89
C GLN A 94 -28.27 8.38 -9.70
N PRO A 95 -26.94 8.36 -9.52
CA PRO A 95 -26.32 7.82 -8.33
C PRO A 95 -26.84 8.53 -7.07
N ARG A 96 -27.05 7.79 -6.00
CA ARG A 96 -27.37 8.42 -4.70
C ARG A 96 -26.19 9.24 -4.21
N PRO A 97 -26.42 10.43 -3.61
CA PRO A 97 -25.35 11.21 -3.04
C PRO A 97 -24.55 10.40 -2.01
N ILE A 98 -23.23 10.41 -2.15
CA ILE A 98 -22.32 9.78 -1.20
C ILE A 98 -22.07 10.77 -0.08
N THR A 99 -22.42 10.39 1.15
CA THR A 99 -22.35 11.25 2.34
C THR A 99 -21.37 10.76 3.40
N ARG A 100 -20.70 9.61 3.15
CA ARG A 100 -19.73 9.00 4.08
C ARG A 100 -18.59 8.32 3.31
N VAL A 101 -17.39 8.39 3.86
CA VAL A 101 -16.17 7.80 3.28
C VAL A 101 -16.30 6.28 3.08
N GLY A 102 -16.83 5.56 4.06
CA GLY A 102 -17.05 4.11 3.93
C GLY A 102 -17.99 3.75 2.78
N GLN A 103 -19.03 4.56 2.53
CA GLN A 103 -19.93 4.38 1.39
C GLN A 103 -19.19 4.60 0.05
N LEU A 104 -18.31 5.59 -0.04
CA LEU A 104 -17.45 5.78 -1.21
C LEU A 104 -16.58 4.53 -1.47
N ALA A 105 -15.93 4.00 -0.44
CA ALA A 105 -15.11 2.81 -0.55
C ALA A 105 -15.92 1.57 -0.96
N ASP A 106 -17.13 1.39 -0.41
CA ASP A 106 -18.03 0.28 -0.76
C ASP A 106 -18.40 0.29 -2.25
N LEU A 107 -18.64 1.46 -2.82
CA LEU A 107 -19.10 1.62 -4.21
C LEU A 107 -17.94 1.71 -5.21
N LEU A 108 -16.82 2.34 -4.83
CA LEU A 108 -15.69 2.52 -5.74
C LEU A 108 -14.85 1.25 -5.93
N ALA A 109 -14.73 0.43 -4.89
CA ALA A 109 -13.92 -0.79 -4.96
C ALA A 109 -14.41 -1.80 -6.02
N PRO A 110 -15.72 -2.08 -6.18
CA PRO A 110 -16.23 -2.88 -7.30
C PRO A 110 -15.91 -2.30 -8.67
N LEU A 111 -16.06 -0.98 -8.85
CA LEU A 111 -15.80 -0.32 -10.14
C LEU A 111 -14.30 -0.37 -10.50
N ALA A 112 -13.43 -0.17 -9.53
CA ALA A 112 -11.99 -0.34 -9.72
C ALA A 112 -11.62 -1.79 -10.08
N ARG A 113 -12.31 -2.80 -9.50
CA ARG A 113 -12.13 -4.21 -9.92
C ARG A 113 -12.58 -4.44 -11.36
N PHE A 114 -13.68 -3.83 -11.80
CA PHE A 114 -14.13 -3.95 -13.19
C PHE A 114 -13.10 -3.35 -14.14
N LEU A 115 -12.53 -2.20 -13.82
CA LEU A 115 -11.45 -1.61 -14.60
C LEU A 115 -10.22 -2.55 -14.66
N ARG A 116 -9.82 -3.13 -13.52
CA ARG A 116 -8.72 -4.13 -13.48
C ARG A 116 -9.02 -5.33 -14.39
N GLU A 117 -10.20 -5.92 -14.27
CA GLU A 117 -10.63 -7.07 -15.08
C GLU A 117 -10.68 -6.71 -16.58
N ARG A 118 -11.12 -5.49 -16.93
CA ARG A 118 -11.14 -4.98 -18.30
C ARG A 118 -9.74 -4.88 -18.89
N LEU A 119 -8.78 -4.32 -18.12
CA LEU A 119 -7.39 -4.23 -18.53
C LEU A 119 -6.75 -5.62 -18.68
N GLN A 120 -7.00 -6.56 -17.77
CA GLN A 120 -6.52 -7.95 -17.86
C GLN A 120 -7.06 -8.66 -19.09
N GLU A 121 -8.35 -8.47 -19.43
CA GLU A 121 -8.95 -8.99 -20.66
C GLU A 121 -8.26 -8.41 -21.90
N GLY A 122 -8.00 -7.11 -21.93
CA GLY A 122 -7.28 -6.44 -23.01
C GLY A 122 -5.87 -6.99 -23.20
N LEU A 123 -5.13 -7.23 -22.11
CA LEU A 123 -3.81 -7.84 -22.14
C LEU A 123 -3.86 -9.29 -22.64
N SER A 124 -4.80 -10.09 -22.14
CA SER A 124 -4.98 -11.50 -22.54
C SER A 124 -5.34 -11.64 -24.02
N ASN A 125 -6.12 -10.70 -24.55
CA ASN A 125 -6.54 -10.64 -25.96
C ASN A 125 -5.55 -9.85 -26.84
N ASN A 126 -4.39 -9.42 -26.30
CA ASN A 126 -3.37 -8.65 -27.01
C ASN A 126 -3.89 -7.35 -27.66
N TYR A 127 -4.83 -6.65 -27.02
CA TYR A 127 -5.27 -5.34 -27.51
C TYR A 127 -4.10 -4.36 -27.50
N ARG A 128 -3.85 -3.78 -28.69
CA ARG A 128 -2.68 -2.93 -28.93
C ARG A 128 -2.59 -1.75 -27.96
N SER A 129 -3.69 -1.02 -27.77
CA SER A 129 -3.73 0.14 -26.88
C SER A 129 -3.40 -0.19 -25.43
N VAL A 130 -3.83 -1.37 -24.93
CA VAL A 130 -3.54 -1.82 -23.57
C VAL A 130 -2.07 -2.25 -23.42
N ARG A 131 -1.50 -2.89 -24.46
CA ARG A 131 -0.06 -3.22 -24.49
C ARG A 131 0.83 -1.98 -24.58
N GLU A 132 0.44 -0.99 -25.38
CA GLU A 132 1.13 0.31 -25.45
C GLU A 132 1.10 1.03 -24.11
N ALA A 133 -0.04 1.02 -23.41
CA ALA A 133 -0.17 1.60 -22.07
C ALA A 133 0.72 0.88 -21.05
N LYS A 134 0.76 -0.46 -21.09
CA LYS A 134 1.65 -1.23 -20.22
C LYS A 134 3.12 -0.90 -20.48
N ALA A 135 3.53 -0.82 -21.73
CA ALA A 135 4.90 -0.46 -22.08
C ALA A 135 5.26 0.97 -21.62
N ALA A 136 4.34 1.92 -21.78
CA ALA A 136 4.52 3.28 -21.26
C ALA A 136 4.60 3.31 -19.73
N TRP A 137 3.76 2.53 -19.05
CA TRP A 137 3.76 2.39 -17.60
C TRP A 137 5.07 1.81 -17.08
N ASP A 138 5.51 0.68 -17.64
CA ASP A 138 6.77 0.02 -17.27
C ASP A 138 7.98 0.94 -17.50
N HIS A 139 7.90 1.83 -18.47
CA HIS A 139 8.98 2.79 -18.74
C HIS A 139 8.98 4.01 -17.80
N THR A 140 7.81 4.43 -17.30
CA THR A 140 7.68 5.72 -16.59
C THR A 140 7.39 5.59 -15.11
N VAL A 141 6.60 4.60 -14.70
CA VAL A 141 6.12 4.46 -13.31
C VAL A 141 6.82 3.32 -12.60
N HIS A 142 7.03 2.19 -13.29
CA HIS A 142 7.52 0.96 -12.69
C HIS A 142 8.30 0.13 -13.71
N HIS A 143 9.53 -0.25 -13.40
CA HIS A 143 10.32 -1.11 -14.28
C HIS A 143 9.82 -2.56 -14.22
N THR A 144 9.16 -3.00 -15.29
CA THR A 144 8.76 -4.39 -15.55
C THR A 144 7.70 -4.96 -14.61
N THR A 145 6.44 -4.59 -14.85
CA THR A 145 5.29 -5.19 -14.16
C THR A 145 4.79 -6.46 -14.86
N THR A 146 4.22 -7.40 -14.11
CA THR A 146 3.38 -8.44 -14.69
C THR A 146 2.06 -7.83 -15.20
N ASP A 147 1.39 -8.52 -16.13
CA ASP A 147 0.08 -8.07 -16.65
C ASP A 147 -0.95 -7.85 -15.54
N ALA A 148 -0.92 -8.68 -14.49
CA ALA A 148 -1.81 -8.56 -13.34
C ALA A 148 -1.46 -7.37 -12.44
N GLN A 149 -0.17 -7.09 -12.22
CA GLN A 149 0.29 -5.92 -11.48
C GLN A 149 -0.09 -4.63 -12.20
N PHE A 150 0.28 -4.48 -13.48
CA PHE A 150 -0.11 -3.33 -14.28
C PHE A 150 -1.61 -3.02 -14.20
N ALA A 151 -2.46 -4.03 -14.45
CA ALA A 151 -3.91 -3.83 -14.39
C ALA A 151 -4.40 -3.42 -13.00
N GLY A 152 -3.78 -3.96 -11.94
CA GLY A 152 -4.08 -3.61 -10.55
C GLY A 152 -3.66 -2.19 -10.20
N ASP A 153 -2.46 -1.79 -10.59
CA ASP A 153 -1.87 -0.49 -10.30
C ASP A 153 -2.63 0.63 -11.01
N VAL A 154 -2.92 0.44 -12.31
CA VAL A 154 -3.73 1.41 -13.09
C VAL A 154 -5.12 1.59 -12.49
N ALA A 155 -5.80 0.50 -12.12
CA ALA A 155 -7.13 0.58 -11.52
C ALA A 155 -7.10 1.31 -10.17
N GLN A 156 -6.07 1.10 -9.36
CA GLN A 156 -5.90 1.81 -8.10
C GLN A 156 -5.56 3.29 -8.33
N VAL A 157 -4.62 3.61 -9.21
CA VAL A 157 -4.25 4.99 -9.52
C VAL A 157 -5.47 5.78 -10.00
N VAL A 158 -6.26 5.25 -10.92
CA VAL A 158 -7.49 5.90 -11.40
C VAL A 158 -8.47 6.11 -10.24
N ALA A 159 -8.75 5.06 -9.46
CA ALA A 159 -9.70 5.15 -8.34
C ALA A 159 -9.26 6.16 -7.28
N TYR A 160 -7.96 6.15 -6.89
CA TYR A 160 -7.42 7.08 -5.90
C TYR A 160 -7.38 8.52 -6.40
N SER A 161 -6.91 8.73 -7.63
CA SER A 161 -6.84 10.05 -8.22
C SER A 161 -8.22 10.71 -8.25
N MET A 162 -9.21 9.97 -8.69
CA MET A 162 -10.60 10.42 -8.72
C MET A 162 -11.16 10.70 -7.32
N ALA A 163 -10.96 9.78 -6.38
CA ALA A 163 -11.46 9.95 -5.01
C ALA A 163 -10.81 11.14 -4.31
N ILE A 164 -9.48 11.29 -4.40
CA ILE A 164 -8.75 12.38 -3.77
C ILE A 164 -9.13 13.73 -4.40
N ALA A 165 -9.21 13.81 -5.73
CA ALA A 165 -9.61 15.03 -6.42
C ALA A 165 -11.04 15.44 -6.03
N GLY A 166 -11.97 14.50 -5.99
CA GLY A 166 -13.35 14.74 -5.58
C GLY A 166 -13.48 15.15 -4.11
N LEU A 167 -12.78 14.49 -3.19
CA LEU A 167 -12.81 14.79 -1.74
C LEU A 167 -12.09 16.10 -1.41
N SER A 168 -11.11 16.53 -2.20
CA SER A 168 -10.42 17.81 -1.97
C SER A 168 -11.30 19.04 -2.31
N GLY A 169 -12.43 18.84 -2.99
CA GLY A 169 -13.29 19.92 -3.45
C GLY A 169 -12.66 20.85 -4.49
N GLN A 170 -11.46 20.52 -4.99
CA GLN A 170 -10.68 21.32 -5.94
C GLN A 170 -10.91 20.92 -7.40
N ALA A 171 -11.54 19.77 -7.63
CA ALA A 171 -11.88 19.35 -8.98
C ALA A 171 -13.03 20.20 -9.53
N ASP A 172 -12.77 20.91 -10.61
CA ASP A 172 -13.83 21.59 -11.36
C ASP A 172 -14.79 20.52 -11.92
N ARG A 173 -16.07 20.87 -11.95
CA ARG A 173 -17.09 20.07 -12.63
C ARG A 173 -17.32 20.68 -13.99
N ASN A 174 -17.28 19.85 -15.03
CA ASN A 174 -17.64 20.30 -16.37
C ASN A 174 -19.11 20.81 -16.44
N ALA A 175 -19.54 21.27 -17.62
CA ALA A 175 -20.90 21.80 -17.83
C ALA A 175 -22.02 20.80 -17.46
N ASP A 176 -21.72 19.50 -17.42
CA ASP A 176 -22.64 18.42 -17.05
C ASP A 176 -22.56 18.06 -15.55
N GLY A 177 -21.72 18.75 -14.77
CA GLY A 177 -21.52 18.48 -13.34
C GLY A 177 -20.66 17.26 -13.03
N VAL A 178 -19.98 16.70 -14.03
CA VAL A 178 -19.12 15.50 -13.91
C VAL A 178 -17.67 15.90 -13.73
N VAL A 179 -16.97 15.27 -12.80
CA VAL A 179 -15.51 15.35 -12.67
C VAL A 179 -14.88 14.32 -13.61
N THR A 180 -14.16 14.77 -14.63
CA THR A 180 -13.42 13.91 -15.56
C THR A 180 -12.06 13.50 -15.01
N LEU A 181 -11.40 12.54 -15.66
CA LEU A 181 -10.05 12.11 -15.26
C LEU A 181 -9.00 13.20 -15.51
N GLU A 182 -9.19 14.01 -16.56
CA GLU A 182 -8.36 15.19 -16.85
C GLU A 182 -8.53 16.28 -15.79
N GLU A 183 -9.76 16.56 -15.38
CA GLU A 183 -10.05 17.54 -14.31
C GLU A 183 -9.51 17.05 -12.97
N ALA A 184 -9.58 15.74 -12.69
CA ALA A 184 -8.98 15.15 -11.51
C ALA A 184 -7.45 15.28 -11.54
N LYS A 185 -6.80 15.04 -12.69
CA LYS A 185 -5.37 15.26 -12.89
C LYS A 185 -4.99 16.71 -12.61
N HIS A 186 -5.71 17.65 -13.21
CA HIS A 186 -5.46 19.09 -13.02
C HIS A 186 -5.64 19.52 -11.55
N ALA A 187 -6.67 19.01 -10.87
CA ALA A 187 -6.88 19.28 -9.44
C ALA A 187 -5.72 18.76 -8.58
N LEU A 188 -5.18 17.58 -8.92
CA LEU A 188 -4.02 17.01 -8.24
C LEU A 188 -2.74 17.83 -8.47
N GLU A 189 -2.51 18.33 -9.69
CA GLU A 189 -1.39 19.24 -10.02
C GLU A 189 -1.51 20.55 -9.23
N THR A 190 -2.69 21.15 -9.19
CA THR A 190 -2.98 22.38 -8.43
C THR A 190 -2.76 22.17 -6.92
N ALA A 191 -3.04 20.98 -6.41
CA ALA A 191 -2.79 20.60 -5.03
C ALA A 191 -1.35 20.15 -4.77
N HIS A 192 -0.41 20.39 -5.71
CA HIS A 192 1.00 19.96 -5.65
C HIS A 192 1.20 18.45 -5.44
N ARG A 193 0.30 17.63 -5.97
CA ARG A 193 0.38 16.16 -5.95
C ARG A 193 0.90 15.63 -7.28
N ASN A 194 2.02 16.18 -7.72
CA ASN A 194 2.54 16.05 -9.07
C ASN A 194 2.82 14.58 -9.47
N VAL A 195 3.31 13.74 -8.56
CA VAL A 195 3.61 12.33 -8.84
C VAL A 195 2.34 11.52 -9.11
N LEU A 196 1.28 11.71 -8.31
CA LEU A 196 0.00 11.04 -8.54
C LEU A 196 -0.66 11.53 -9.84
N ALA A 197 -0.66 12.84 -10.09
CA ALA A 197 -1.14 13.43 -11.33
C ALA A 197 -0.37 12.88 -12.55
N ALA A 198 0.95 12.86 -12.48
CA ALA A 198 1.82 12.34 -13.53
C ALA A 198 1.62 10.84 -13.79
N SER A 199 1.27 10.05 -12.77
CA SER A 199 0.94 8.62 -12.94
C SER A 199 -0.30 8.38 -13.81
N LEU A 200 -1.17 9.39 -13.99
CA LEU A 200 -2.30 9.31 -14.94
C LEU A 200 -1.86 9.53 -16.40
N GLY A 201 -0.71 10.14 -16.65
CA GLY A 201 -0.23 10.49 -17.98
C GLY A 201 -0.19 9.31 -18.96
N PRO A 202 0.42 8.15 -18.62
CA PRO A 202 0.45 6.96 -19.46
C PRO A 202 -0.94 6.39 -19.78
N ILE A 203 -1.96 6.74 -19.00
CA ILE A 203 -3.34 6.28 -19.18
C ILE A 203 -4.10 7.25 -20.09
N ILE A 204 -4.13 8.53 -19.72
CA ILE A 204 -4.87 9.59 -20.43
C ILE A 204 -4.26 9.85 -21.82
N GLY A 205 -2.93 9.73 -21.94
CA GLY A 205 -2.18 10.00 -23.17
C GLY A 205 -2.44 9.06 -24.34
N ILE A 206 -3.21 7.98 -24.13
CA ILE A 206 -3.52 6.96 -25.17
C ILE A 206 -5.04 6.96 -25.45
N PRO A 207 -5.53 7.73 -26.44
CA PRO A 207 -6.97 7.85 -26.71
C PRO A 207 -7.68 6.52 -26.94
N ALA A 208 -7.05 5.59 -27.66
CA ALA A 208 -7.62 4.25 -27.91
C ALA A 208 -7.71 3.39 -26.64
N LEU A 209 -6.87 3.63 -25.63
CA LEU A 209 -7.03 3.02 -24.30
C LEU A 209 -8.23 3.64 -23.58
N MET A 210 -8.32 4.97 -23.56
CA MET A 210 -9.43 5.67 -22.92
C MET A 210 -10.79 5.27 -23.52
N GLU A 211 -10.88 5.09 -24.84
CA GLU A 211 -12.07 4.54 -25.50
C GLU A 211 -12.36 3.10 -25.03
N TYR A 212 -11.34 2.26 -24.90
CA TYR A 212 -11.48 0.86 -24.48
C TYR A 212 -11.98 0.72 -23.03
N ILE A 213 -11.54 1.58 -22.13
CA ILE A 213 -11.90 1.58 -20.69
C ILE A 213 -12.98 2.61 -20.33
N ALA A 214 -13.55 3.30 -21.32
CA ALA A 214 -14.55 4.37 -21.09
C ALA A 214 -15.74 3.96 -20.20
N PRO A 215 -16.30 2.74 -20.32
CA PRO A 215 -17.41 2.33 -19.46
C PRO A 215 -17.04 2.32 -17.97
N GLU A 216 -15.90 1.73 -17.65
CA GLU A 216 -15.44 1.56 -16.27
C GLU A 216 -14.99 2.90 -15.66
N VAL A 217 -14.19 3.67 -16.39
CA VAL A 217 -13.75 5.02 -15.97
C VAL A 217 -14.93 5.96 -15.84
N GLY A 218 -15.86 5.94 -16.81
CA GLY A 218 -17.07 6.76 -16.76
C GLY A 218 -17.98 6.44 -15.58
N ALA A 219 -18.06 5.18 -15.15
CA ALA A 219 -18.79 4.80 -13.93
C ALA A 219 -18.10 5.37 -12.68
N ILE A 220 -16.76 5.30 -12.60
CA ILE A 220 -15.98 5.91 -11.52
C ILE A 220 -16.20 7.43 -11.49
N MET A 221 -16.14 8.10 -12.65
CA MET A 221 -16.36 9.54 -12.78
C MET A 221 -17.74 9.95 -12.24
N ARG A 222 -18.81 9.25 -12.64
CA ARG A 222 -20.17 9.52 -12.15
C ARG A 222 -20.30 9.31 -10.64
N LEU A 223 -19.71 8.22 -10.12
CA LEU A 223 -19.73 7.94 -8.70
C LEU A 223 -19.06 9.07 -7.90
N VAL A 224 -17.87 9.47 -8.29
CA VAL A 224 -17.14 10.57 -7.63
C VAL A 224 -17.89 11.90 -7.74
N SER A 225 -18.53 12.16 -8.88
CA SER A 225 -19.32 13.37 -9.09
C SER A 225 -20.59 13.42 -8.23
N SER A 226 -21.08 12.28 -7.72
CA SER A 226 -22.24 12.20 -6.82
C SER A 226 -21.90 12.47 -5.35
N MET A 227 -20.64 12.73 -5.01
CA MET A 227 -20.24 13.01 -3.62
C MET A 227 -20.78 14.34 -3.10
N ASP A 228 -21.40 14.30 -1.93
CA ASP A 228 -21.65 15.47 -1.08
C ASP A 228 -20.49 15.66 -0.11
N VAL A 229 -19.47 16.39 -0.58
CA VAL A 229 -18.22 16.61 0.18
C VAL A 229 -18.52 17.23 1.54
N ALA A 230 -19.44 18.20 1.61
CA ALA A 230 -19.81 18.85 2.86
C ALA A 230 -20.49 17.88 3.86
N ALA A 231 -21.30 16.93 3.37
CA ALA A 231 -21.86 15.89 4.22
C ALA A 231 -20.81 14.88 4.68
N ILE A 232 -19.86 14.54 3.81
CA ILE A 232 -18.73 13.66 4.13
C ILE A 232 -17.88 14.30 5.24
N GLU A 233 -17.52 15.57 5.12
CA GLU A 233 -16.75 16.31 6.12
C GLU A 233 -17.49 16.34 7.48
N ARG A 234 -18.78 16.66 7.48
CA ARG A 234 -19.59 16.63 8.71
C ARG A 234 -19.69 15.24 9.36
N SER A 235 -19.67 14.18 8.55
CA SER A 235 -19.76 12.80 9.06
C SER A 235 -18.49 12.31 9.75
N THR A 236 -17.37 13.03 9.58
CA THR A 236 -16.02 12.62 9.99
C THR A 236 -15.60 13.24 11.33
N ASP A 237 -16.52 13.86 12.05
CA ASP A 237 -16.43 14.78 13.21
C ASP A 237 -15.40 14.53 14.33
N SER A 238 -14.60 13.48 14.30
CA SER A 238 -13.58 13.26 15.34
C SER A 238 -12.33 12.51 14.87
N ARG A 239 -12.22 12.19 13.58
CA ARG A 239 -11.20 11.25 13.08
C ARG A 239 -10.18 11.85 12.09
N GLY A 240 -10.22 13.16 11.84
CA GLY A 240 -9.37 13.80 10.83
C GLY A 240 -10.00 13.83 9.44
N GLU A 241 -9.22 14.13 8.42
CA GLU A 241 -9.73 14.34 7.06
C GLU A 241 -10.31 13.06 6.43
N PRO A 242 -11.43 13.14 5.69
CA PRO A 242 -12.17 11.99 5.15
C PRO A 242 -11.33 11.06 4.27
N TRP A 243 -10.42 11.61 3.46
CA TRP A 243 -9.60 10.87 2.52
C TRP A 243 -8.51 10.00 3.20
N LEU A 244 -8.14 10.29 4.47
CA LEU A 244 -7.19 9.47 5.24
C LEU A 244 -7.73 8.06 5.51
N TRP A 245 -9.03 7.97 5.77
CA TRP A 245 -9.72 6.69 6.06
C TRP A 245 -10.17 5.97 4.80
N PHE A 246 -10.37 6.71 3.72
CA PHE A 246 -10.80 6.16 2.44
C PHE A 246 -9.86 5.05 1.95
N TYR A 247 -8.54 5.26 2.04
CA TYR A 247 -7.55 4.31 1.51
C TYR A 247 -7.67 2.92 2.15
N GLU A 248 -7.67 2.84 3.48
CA GLU A 248 -7.72 1.56 4.20
C GLU A 248 -9.05 0.85 3.94
N ASP A 249 -10.13 1.59 3.99
CA ASP A 249 -11.48 1.12 3.68
C ASP A 249 -11.60 0.62 2.25
N PHE A 250 -11.02 1.33 1.29
CA PHE A 250 -11.02 0.94 -0.12
C PHE A 250 -10.20 -0.33 -0.35
N LEU A 251 -8.94 -0.40 0.13
CA LEU A 251 -8.10 -1.58 -0.05
C LEU A 251 -8.72 -2.85 0.52
N GLN A 252 -9.32 -2.73 1.70
CA GLN A 252 -10.00 -3.86 2.33
C GLN A 252 -11.11 -4.45 1.43
N ARG A 253 -11.79 -3.59 0.66
CA ARG A 253 -12.88 -3.96 -0.24
C ARG A 253 -12.40 -4.30 -1.65
N TYR A 254 -11.37 -3.62 -2.13
CA TYR A 254 -10.84 -3.77 -3.49
C TYR A 254 -10.20 -5.14 -3.71
N ASP A 255 -9.29 -5.57 -2.87
CA ASP A 255 -8.66 -6.88 -2.96
C ASP A 255 -8.36 -7.50 -1.58
N PRO A 256 -9.37 -8.12 -0.94
CA PRO A 256 -9.18 -8.80 0.33
C PRO A 256 -8.15 -9.93 0.29
N ALA A 257 -7.92 -10.52 -0.90
CA ALA A 257 -6.97 -11.60 -1.10
C ALA A 257 -5.55 -11.10 -1.36
N ALA A 258 -5.38 -9.96 -2.03
CA ALA A 258 -4.07 -9.31 -2.19
C ALA A 258 -3.55 -8.82 -0.85
N ARG A 259 -4.42 -8.32 0.04
CA ARG A 259 -4.09 -8.02 1.42
C ARG A 259 -3.39 -9.20 2.10
N ASN A 260 -3.83 -10.43 1.82
CA ASN A 260 -3.26 -11.65 2.38
C ASN A 260 -2.03 -12.18 1.61
N ARG A 261 -1.83 -11.80 0.34
CA ARG A 261 -0.73 -12.29 -0.51
C ARG A 261 0.47 -11.36 -0.54
N ALA A 262 0.25 -10.07 -0.68
CA ALA A 262 1.32 -9.08 -0.88
C ALA A 262 2.00 -8.61 0.41
N GLY A 263 1.71 -9.23 1.57
CA GLY A 263 2.26 -8.73 2.83
C GLY A 263 1.89 -7.28 3.13
N VAL A 264 0.94 -6.68 2.39
CA VAL A 264 0.36 -5.37 2.68
C VAL A 264 -0.57 -5.53 3.87
N TYR A 265 0.03 -5.90 5.00
CA TYR A 265 -0.69 -6.01 6.26
C TYR A 265 -0.68 -4.64 6.93
N TYR A 266 -1.87 -4.20 7.33
CA TYR A 266 -1.95 -3.18 8.36
C TYR A 266 -1.15 -3.66 9.57
N THR A 267 -0.06 -2.98 9.85
CA THR A 267 0.74 -3.30 11.04
C THR A 267 -0.04 -2.84 12.27
N PRO A 268 -0.39 -3.74 13.21
CA PRO A 268 -1.14 -3.34 14.39
C PRO A 268 -0.43 -2.22 15.15
N ILE A 269 -1.20 -1.23 15.57
CA ILE A 269 -0.64 -0.01 16.14
C ILE A 269 0.21 -0.26 17.38
N SER A 270 -0.16 -1.23 18.24
CA SER A 270 0.65 -1.62 19.41
C SER A 270 2.03 -2.15 19.02
N VAL A 271 2.15 -2.86 17.88
CA VAL A 271 3.44 -3.35 17.36
C VAL A 271 4.29 -2.17 16.89
N VAL A 272 3.70 -1.26 16.10
CA VAL A 272 4.38 -0.05 15.60
C VAL A 272 4.84 0.84 16.76
N GLN A 273 3.96 1.12 17.69
CA GLN A 273 4.24 1.97 18.85
C GLN A 273 5.32 1.38 19.75
N CYS A 274 5.31 0.04 19.98
CA CYS A 274 6.37 -0.63 20.70
C CYS A 274 7.72 -0.45 19.99
N GLN A 275 7.78 -0.72 18.71
CA GLN A 275 8.99 -0.64 17.92
C GLN A 275 9.55 0.79 17.86
N VAL A 276 8.71 1.78 17.62
CA VAL A 276 9.08 3.20 17.63
C VAL A 276 9.55 3.64 19.02
N ARG A 277 8.87 3.22 20.09
CA ARG A 277 9.25 3.56 21.47
C ARG A 277 10.63 3.00 21.85
N VAL A 278 10.91 1.73 21.52
CA VAL A 278 12.20 1.13 21.87
C VAL A 278 13.34 1.70 21.03
N VAL A 279 13.10 2.04 19.76
CA VAL A 279 14.11 2.70 18.91
C VAL A 279 14.37 4.13 19.41
N ASP A 280 13.35 4.88 19.84
CA ASP A 280 13.54 6.21 20.45
C ASP A 280 14.37 6.13 21.74
N ALA A 281 14.12 5.13 22.58
CA ALA A 281 14.92 4.90 23.78
C ALA A 281 16.39 4.57 23.44
N LEU A 282 16.65 3.74 22.43
CA LEU A 282 18.00 3.46 21.94
C LEU A 282 18.72 4.71 21.41
N LEU A 283 18.05 5.56 20.66
CA LEU A 283 18.59 6.83 20.18
C LEU A 283 19.02 7.72 21.34
N ARG A 284 18.22 7.80 22.41
CA ARG A 284 18.52 8.59 23.60
C ARG A 284 19.65 7.96 24.44
N GLU A 285 19.53 6.68 24.76
CA GLU A 285 20.42 6.00 25.70
C GLU A 285 21.77 5.56 25.10
N ARG A 286 21.77 5.06 23.83
CA ARG A 286 22.98 4.55 23.16
C ARG A 286 23.66 5.60 22.30
N PHE A 287 22.90 6.54 21.71
CA PHE A 287 23.44 7.53 20.77
C PHE A 287 23.46 8.94 21.35
N GLY A 288 22.95 9.15 22.58
CA GLY A 288 22.93 10.45 23.25
C GLY A 288 22.01 11.49 22.58
N GLN A 289 21.06 11.06 21.77
CA GLN A 289 20.14 11.94 21.05
C GLN A 289 18.94 12.27 21.95
N THR A 290 19.01 13.30 22.76
CA THR A 290 17.96 13.64 23.76
C THR A 290 16.57 13.82 23.16
N LEU A 291 16.46 14.30 21.91
CA LEU A 291 15.21 14.45 21.18
C LEU A 291 14.81 13.18 20.40
N GLY A 292 15.53 12.06 20.58
CA GLY A 292 15.26 10.81 19.86
C GLY A 292 15.19 11.01 18.35
N PHE A 293 14.10 10.58 17.71
CA PHE A 293 13.85 10.78 16.28
C PHE A 293 13.83 12.25 15.83
N GLY A 294 13.48 13.19 16.72
CA GLY A 294 13.43 14.62 16.42
C GLY A 294 14.79 15.32 16.41
N ALA A 295 15.88 14.62 16.72
CA ALA A 295 17.22 15.20 16.72
C ALA A 295 17.69 15.53 15.28
N PRO A 296 18.37 16.68 15.06
CA PRO A 296 18.78 17.09 13.72
C PRO A 296 19.76 16.12 13.01
N SER A 297 20.48 15.32 13.79
CA SER A 297 21.45 14.33 13.29
C SER A 297 20.84 12.96 12.98
N VAL A 298 19.59 12.73 13.38
CA VAL A 298 18.90 11.44 13.18
C VAL A 298 18.12 11.48 11.87
N VAL A 299 18.50 10.64 10.93
CA VAL A 299 17.79 10.41 9.67
C VAL A 299 17.09 9.06 9.76
N THR A 300 15.78 9.06 9.65
CA THR A 300 14.93 7.87 9.73
C THR A 300 14.39 7.53 8.35
N LEU A 301 14.44 6.27 7.96
CA LEU A 301 13.88 5.74 6.72
C LEU A 301 12.95 4.56 7.00
N ASP A 302 11.73 4.65 6.47
CA ASP A 302 10.86 3.49 6.29
C ASP A 302 10.96 3.04 4.81
N PRO A 303 11.58 1.87 4.54
CA PRO A 303 11.86 1.46 3.15
C PRO A 303 10.67 0.79 2.46
N ALA A 304 9.53 0.58 3.13
CA ALA A 304 8.30 0.00 2.60
C ALA A 304 7.09 0.56 3.37
N THR A 305 6.85 1.86 3.18
CA THR A 305 6.03 2.64 4.11
C THR A 305 4.52 2.36 4.04
N GLY A 306 4.03 1.76 2.93
CA GLY A 306 2.60 1.58 2.74
C GLY A 306 1.86 2.90 2.84
N SER A 307 0.85 2.97 3.70
CA SER A 307 0.07 4.20 3.98
C SER A 307 0.71 5.15 5.01
N GLY A 308 1.98 4.94 5.39
CA GLY A 308 2.73 5.85 6.25
C GLY A 308 2.60 5.60 7.77
N THR A 309 2.20 4.41 8.20
CA THR A 309 1.93 4.11 9.61
C THR A 309 3.16 4.32 10.51
N TYR A 310 4.35 3.85 10.10
CA TYR A 310 5.59 4.07 10.86
C TYR A 310 6.02 5.53 10.89
N PRO A 311 6.10 6.26 9.77
CA PRO A 311 6.40 7.68 9.78
C PRO A 311 5.48 8.50 10.70
N LEU A 312 4.18 8.22 10.70
CA LEU A 312 3.23 8.90 11.60
C LEU A 312 3.52 8.63 13.07
N ALA A 313 3.78 7.38 13.44
CA ALA A 313 4.15 7.02 14.81
C ALA A 313 5.49 7.65 15.23
N VAL A 314 6.45 7.78 14.30
CA VAL A 314 7.72 8.49 14.52
C VAL A 314 7.47 9.98 14.80
N ILE A 315 6.59 10.64 14.02
CA ILE A 315 6.22 12.04 14.26
C ILE A 315 5.61 12.21 15.65
N ASP A 316 4.62 11.39 16.00
CA ASP A 316 3.94 11.45 17.31
C ASP A 316 4.93 11.24 18.47
N ARG A 317 5.86 10.28 18.34
CA ARG A 317 6.88 10.04 19.35
C ARG A 317 7.89 11.19 19.47
N ALA A 318 8.34 11.74 18.35
CA ALA A 318 9.26 12.87 18.32
C ALA A 318 8.63 14.14 18.92
N GLU A 319 7.34 14.37 18.66
CA GLU A 319 6.61 15.48 19.32
C GLU A 319 6.49 15.29 20.84
N ALA A 320 6.16 14.08 21.28
CA ALA A 320 6.12 13.78 22.70
C ALA A 320 7.48 14.06 23.36
N ALA A 321 8.57 13.61 22.72
CA ALA A 321 9.93 13.88 23.16
C ALA A 321 10.25 15.40 23.21
N ALA A 322 9.84 16.14 22.18
CA ALA A 322 10.03 17.59 22.15
C ALA A 322 9.29 18.31 23.28
N ARG A 323 8.05 17.88 23.59
CA ARG A 323 7.26 18.43 24.70
C ARG A 323 7.90 18.15 26.05
N GLU A 324 8.43 16.93 26.24
CA GLU A 324 9.15 16.53 27.45
C GLU A 324 10.42 17.37 27.68
N GLU A 325 11.24 17.54 26.64
CA GLU A 325 12.58 18.15 26.73
C GLU A 325 12.57 19.69 26.62
N ARG A 326 11.66 20.26 25.82
CA ARG A 326 11.67 21.67 25.41
C ARG A 326 10.33 22.39 25.56
N GLY A 327 9.31 21.70 26.05
CA GLY A 327 7.94 22.22 26.11
C GLY A 327 7.29 22.37 24.71
N PRO A 328 6.09 22.96 24.65
CA PRO A 328 5.31 23.08 23.38
C PRO A 328 6.05 23.80 22.27
N ALA A 329 6.91 24.78 22.59
CA ALA A 329 7.69 25.54 21.61
C ALA A 329 8.72 24.67 20.85
N GLY A 330 9.13 23.54 21.41
CA GLY A 330 10.07 22.62 20.76
C GLY A 330 9.44 21.81 19.62
N VAL A 331 8.12 21.65 19.62
CA VAL A 331 7.40 20.79 18.66
C VAL A 331 7.59 21.25 17.21
N ALA A 332 7.38 22.54 16.94
CA ALA A 332 7.53 23.09 15.58
C ALA A 332 8.95 22.91 15.03
N GLN A 333 9.98 23.07 15.88
CA GLN A 333 11.37 22.84 15.45
C GLN A 333 11.65 21.36 15.16
N VAL A 334 11.11 20.45 15.97
CA VAL A 334 11.24 19.00 15.74
C VAL A 334 10.52 18.59 14.46
N ALA A 335 9.31 19.08 14.22
CA ALA A 335 8.58 18.84 12.99
C ALA A 335 9.37 19.34 11.76
N LYS A 336 10.00 20.51 11.84
CA LYS A 336 10.89 21.02 10.78
C LYS A 336 12.13 20.15 10.55
N ASN A 337 12.69 19.53 11.59
CA ASN A 337 13.78 18.57 11.44
C ASN A 337 13.27 17.29 10.73
N LEU A 338 12.09 16.80 11.11
CA LEU A 338 11.47 15.61 10.52
C LEU A 338 11.11 15.80 9.04
N THR A 339 10.68 16.99 8.63
CA THR A 339 10.45 17.29 7.21
C THR A 339 11.66 16.96 6.33
N LYS A 340 12.87 17.12 6.86
CA LYS A 340 14.13 16.85 6.15
C LYS A 340 14.69 15.45 6.39
N ASN A 341 14.40 14.86 7.54
CA ASN A 341 15.11 13.69 8.05
C ASN A 341 14.22 12.45 8.20
N LEU A 342 12.90 12.58 8.03
CA LEU A 342 11.99 11.45 7.97
C LEU A 342 11.73 11.10 6.51
N LEU A 343 12.27 9.96 6.09
CA LEU A 343 12.24 9.49 4.72
C LEU A 343 11.36 8.23 4.63
N ALA A 344 10.65 8.09 3.54
CA ALA A 344 9.78 6.95 3.30
C ALA A 344 9.81 6.55 1.82
N PHE A 345 9.96 5.26 1.55
CA PHE A 345 9.92 4.68 0.21
C PHE A 345 8.66 3.85 0.04
N GLU A 346 8.01 3.99 -1.09
CA GLU A 346 6.85 3.19 -1.48
C GLU A 346 6.90 2.89 -2.97
N LEU A 347 6.60 1.64 -3.30
CA LEU A 347 6.62 1.13 -4.65
C LEU A 347 5.37 1.51 -5.45
N LEU A 348 4.22 1.48 -4.79
CA LEU A 348 2.91 1.63 -5.42
C LEU A 348 2.41 3.08 -5.35
N PRO A 349 1.96 3.68 -6.48
CA PRO A 349 1.49 5.07 -6.50
C PRO A 349 0.33 5.37 -5.56
N GLY A 350 -0.58 4.40 -5.36
CA GLY A 350 -1.73 4.55 -4.46
C GLY A 350 -1.30 4.76 -2.99
N PRO A 351 -0.65 3.76 -2.35
CA PRO A 351 -0.09 3.90 -1.00
C PRO A 351 0.83 5.09 -0.83
N TYR A 352 1.74 5.32 -1.81
CA TYR A 352 2.61 6.49 -1.84
C TYR A 352 1.82 7.79 -1.64
N SER A 353 0.75 7.97 -2.41
CA SER A 353 -0.05 9.20 -2.37
C SER A 353 -0.70 9.41 -1.01
N VAL A 354 -1.18 8.33 -0.40
CA VAL A 354 -1.76 8.37 0.95
C VAL A 354 -0.71 8.68 2.00
N ALA A 355 0.44 8.00 1.96
CA ALA A 355 1.54 8.26 2.88
C ALA A 355 2.01 9.72 2.80
N HIS A 356 2.21 10.21 1.57
CA HIS A 356 2.62 11.58 1.31
C HIS A 356 1.65 12.61 1.92
N LEU A 357 0.35 12.41 1.74
CA LEU A 357 -0.67 13.30 2.30
C LEU A 357 -0.70 13.25 3.84
N ARG A 358 -0.78 12.05 4.41
CA ARG A 358 -0.88 11.86 5.87
C ARG A 358 0.33 12.42 6.61
N ILE A 359 1.52 12.09 6.13
CA ILE A 359 2.78 12.56 6.71
C ILE A 359 2.88 14.07 6.59
N GLY A 360 2.55 14.62 5.41
CA GLY A 360 2.62 16.05 5.16
C GLY A 360 1.67 16.86 6.01
N GLN A 361 0.42 16.45 6.08
CA GLN A 361 -0.57 17.10 6.92
C GLN A 361 -0.15 17.05 8.39
N ARG A 362 0.29 15.90 8.87
CA ARG A 362 0.69 15.72 10.25
C ARG A 362 1.90 16.60 10.63
N LEU A 363 2.88 16.74 9.72
CA LEU A 363 4.03 17.63 9.89
C LEU A 363 3.61 19.11 9.84
N ALA A 364 2.69 19.48 8.95
CA ALA A 364 2.18 20.85 8.86
C ALA A 364 1.41 21.27 10.12
N GLU A 365 0.54 20.40 10.63
CA GLU A 365 -0.15 20.60 11.91
C GLU A 365 0.84 20.82 13.05
N ALA A 366 1.88 20.02 13.14
CA ALA A 366 2.92 20.14 14.15
C ALA A 366 3.74 21.43 14.02
N GLN A 367 3.88 21.98 12.83
CA GLN A 367 4.54 23.26 12.56
C GLN A 367 3.59 24.46 12.71
N GLY A 368 2.27 24.24 12.76
CA GLY A 368 1.26 25.28 12.88
C GLY A 368 1.02 26.08 11.59
N HIS A 369 1.25 25.48 10.43
CA HIS A 369 0.99 26.10 9.12
C HIS A 369 0.35 25.12 8.14
N ALA A 370 -0.10 25.63 6.98
CA ALA A 370 -0.63 24.79 5.91
C ALA A 370 0.47 23.95 5.26
N PHE A 371 0.10 22.74 4.84
CA PHE A 371 0.97 21.79 4.19
C PHE A 371 1.46 22.27 2.81
N GLN A 372 2.76 22.08 2.54
CA GLN A 372 3.38 22.27 1.24
C GLN A 372 4.02 20.95 0.79
N ALA A 373 3.52 20.39 -0.30
CA ALA A 373 3.86 19.03 -0.75
C ALA A 373 5.34 18.80 -1.10
N GLU A 374 6.05 19.83 -1.52
CA GLU A 374 7.42 19.74 -2.03
C GLU A 374 8.48 19.50 -0.92
N GLU A 375 8.10 19.59 0.34
CA GLU A 375 9.02 19.53 1.47
C GLU A 375 9.08 18.15 2.17
N ILE A 376 8.41 17.12 1.64
CA ILE A 376 8.26 15.85 2.36
C ILE A 376 9.13 14.76 1.78
N GLY A 377 9.82 14.03 2.65
CA GLY A 377 10.72 12.93 2.29
C GLY A 377 10.01 11.61 1.95
N VAL A 378 8.90 11.65 1.20
CA VAL A 378 8.20 10.44 0.71
C VAL A 378 8.48 10.28 -0.78
N TYR A 379 8.96 9.10 -1.19
CA TYR A 379 9.42 8.84 -2.55
C TYR A 379 8.73 7.62 -3.15
N LEU A 380 8.23 7.77 -4.39
CA LEU A 380 7.75 6.66 -5.20
C LEU A 380 8.96 5.96 -5.84
N THR A 381 9.31 4.78 -5.33
CA THR A 381 10.53 4.09 -5.75
C THR A 381 10.51 2.61 -5.36
N ASP A 382 11.17 1.77 -6.15
CA ASP A 382 11.56 0.43 -5.71
C ASP A 382 12.79 0.52 -4.81
N THR A 383 12.68 0.14 -3.55
CA THR A 383 13.80 0.12 -2.59
C THR A 383 14.96 -0.72 -3.09
N LEU A 384 14.68 -1.80 -3.81
CA LEU A 384 15.65 -2.81 -4.26
C LEU A 384 16.27 -2.49 -5.63
N GLU A 385 15.90 -1.38 -6.26
CA GLU A 385 16.52 -0.96 -7.53
C GLU A 385 17.99 -0.54 -7.36
N ASP A 386 18.73 -0.58 -8.45
CA ASP A 386 20.10 -0.09 -8.51
C ASP A 386 20.17 1.41 -8.18
N PRO A 387 20.85 1.79 -7.08
CA PRO A 387 20.98 3.20 -6.71
C PRO A 387 21.85 4.01 -7.69
N SER A 388 22.66 3.35 -8.53
CA SER A 388 23.52 3.99 -9.53
C SER A 388 22.84 4.18 -10.89
N ALA A 389 21.66 3.62 -11.11
CA ALA A 389 20.91 3.76 -12.35
C ALA A 389 20.69 5.23 -12.70
N GLY A 390 21.06 5.62 -13.92
CA GLY A 390 20.92 6.99 -14.40
C GLY A 390 19.46 7.33 -14.74
N MET A 391 19.17 8.64 -14.75
CA MET A 391 17.89 9.13 -15.28
C MET A 391 17.90 9.00 -16.81
N ALA A 392 16.80 8.53 -17.39
CA ALA A 392 16.64 8.49 -18.85
C ALA A 392 16.63 9.93 -19.42
N GLU A 393 17.37 10.15 -20.50
CA GLU A 393 17.44 11.45 -21.19
C GLU A 393 16.22 11.66 -22.11
N GLY A 394 15.89 12.93 -22.38
CA GLY A 394 14.85 13.30 -23.36
C GLY A 394 13.41 13.13 -22.88
N LEU A 395 13.17 13.03 -21.58
CA LEU A 395 11.83 12.95 -21.01
C LEU A 395 11.17 14.33 -20.88
N PHE A 396 9.86 14.39 -21.17
CA PHE A 396 9.05 15.61 -21.08
C PHE A 396 7.74 15.34 -20.33
N GLY A 397 7.09 16.40 -19.83
CA GLY A 397 5.78 16.33 -19.18
C GLY A 397 5.79 15.37 -17.98
N ASP A 398 4.76 14.51 -17.89
CA ASP A 398 4.55 13.57 -16.77
C ASP A 398 5.70 12.59 -16.59
N ALA A 399 6.28 12.08 -17.67
CA ALA A 399 7.43 11.18 -17.63
C ALA A 399 8.65 11.82 -16.95
N ARG A 400 8.87 13.11 -17.16
CA ARG A 400 9.92 13.85 -16.49
C ARG A 400 9.67 13.99 -14.99
N VAL A 401 8.46 14.32 -14.57
CA VAL A 401 8.09 14.43 -13.15
C VAL A 401 8.35 13.12 -12.41
N LEU A 402 7.95 11.98 -13.01
CA LEU A 402 8.19 10.67 -12.43
C LEU A 402 9.67 10.31 -12.37
N ALA A 403 10.43 10.61 -13.43
CA ALA A 403 11.87 10.36 -13.48
C ALA A 403 12.65 11.21 -12.46
N GLU A 404 12.28 12.47 -12.28
CA GLU A 404 12.87 13.37 -11.27
C GLU A 404 12.58 12.85 -9.84
N ALA A 405 11.37 12.37 -9.58
CA ALA A 405 11.02 11.77 -8.30
C ALA A 405 11.82 10.47 -8.01
N ALA A 406 11.98 9.61 -9.03
CA ALA A 406 12.79 8.39 -8.93
C ALA A 406 14.28 8.73 -8.70
N GLU A 407 14.82 9.74 -9.41
CA GLU A 407 16.21 10.17 -9.23
C GLU A 407 16.46 10.76 -7.83
N ALA A 408 15.52 11.51 -7.28
CA ALA A 408 15.61 12.00 -5.90
C ALA A 408 15.70 10.83 -4.91
N ALA A 409 14.93 9.75 -5.12
CA ALA A 409 15.01 8.54 -4.31
C ALA A 409 16.36 7.83 -4.47
N ARG A 410 16.88 7.68 -5.71
CA ARG A 410 18.21 7.11 -5.96
C ARG A 410 19.32 7.91 -5.29
N GLN A 411 19.24 9.23 -5.31
CA GLN A 411 20.18 10.09 -4.61
C GLN A 411 20.17 9.82 -3.09
N ILE A 412 19.00 9.62 -2.47
CA ILE A 412 18.90 9.21 -1.06
C ILE A 412 19.58 7.85 -0.84
N LYS A 413 19.35 6.88 -1.73
CA LYS A 413 19.97 5.55 -1.65
C LYS A 413 21.51 5.61 -1.76
N ARG A 414 22.03 6.49 -2.63
CA ARG A 414 23.49 6.67 -2.80
C ARG A 414 24.13 7.45 -1.66
N ASP A 415 23.60 8.65 -1.39
CA ASP A 415 24.35 9.71 -0.72
C ASP A 415 23.85 10.00 0.70
N ARG A 416 22.58 9.67 1.01
CA ARG A 416 22.02 10.03 2.30
C ARG A 416 22.33 8.99 3.35
N ARG A 417 23.10 9.36 4.40
CA ARG A 417 23.29 8.53 5.56
C ARG A 417 21.97 8.29 6.29
N ILE A 418 21.69 7.04 6.66
CA ILE A 418 20.52 6.62 7.42
C ILE A 418 20.95 6.21 8.83
N THR A 419 20.38 6.88 9.84
CA THR A 419 20.59 6.56 11.26
C THR A 419 19.65 5.45 11.72
N VAL A 420 18.40 5.47 11.24
CA VAL A 420 17.38 4.48 11.59
C VAL A 420 16.68 3.98 10.32
N ALA A 421 16.69 2.68 10.10
CA ALA A 421 15.79 2.01 9.17
C ALA A 421 14.72 1.26 9.99
N ILE A 422 13.45 1.61 9.82
CA ILE A 422 12.33 1.05 10.60
C ILE A 422 11.13 0.77 9.71
N GLY A 423 10.48 -0.37 9.88
CA GLY A 423 9.32 -0.70 9.03
C GLY A 423 8.85 -2.15 9.17
N ASN A 424 7.91 -2.50 8.32
CA ASN A 424 7.40 -3.86 8.12
C ASN A 424 7.54 -4.25 6.64
N PRO A 425 8.72 -4.72 6.19
CA PRO A 425 8.93 -5.13 4.81
C PRO A 425 7.95 -6.23 4.36
N PRO A 426 7.60 -6.31 3.07
CA PRO A 426 6.68 -7.31 2.54
C PRO A 426 7.23 -8.75 2.66
N TYR A 427 6.32 -9.73 2.87
CA TYR A 427 6.66 -11.15 3.07
C TYR A 427 6.39 -12.03 1.85
N ASP A 428 6.31 -11.47 0.66
CA ASP A 428 6.00 -12.26 -0.52
C ASP A 428 7.13 -13.22 -0.86
N ARG A 429 6.74 -14.49 -1.02
CA ARG A 429 7.60 -15.47 -1.67
C ARG A 429 7.71 -15.11 -3.14
N VAL A 430 8.89 -14.75 -3.54
CA VAL A 430 9.23 -14.46 -4.91
C VAL A 430 10.09 -15.58 -5.49
N THR A 431 10.13 -15.69 -6.79
CA THR A 431 11.09 -16.55 -7.47
C THR A 431 12.45 -15.84 -7.52
N SER A 432 13.54 -16.61 -7.62
CA SER A 432 14.86 -16.06 -7.96
C SER A 432 14.76 -15.09 -9.14
N GLY A 433 15.44 -13.96 -9.07
CA GLY A 433 15.42 -12.93 -10.10
C GLY A 433 14.55 -11.70 -9.78
N THR A 434 13.89 -11.65 -8.63
CA THR A 434 13.01 -10.54 -8.24
C THR A 434 13.59 -9.64 -7.17
N GLY A 435 14.80 -9.94 -6.67
CA GLY A 435 15.51 -9.13 -5.67
C GLY A 435 16.24 -7.92 -6.27
N GLY A 436 16.05 -7.65 -7.57
CA GLY A 436 16.61 -6.49 -8.25
C GLY A 436 18.14 -6.43 -8.12
N TRP A 437 18.66 -5.23 -7.90
CA TRP A 437 20.07 -4.97 -7.71
C TRP A 437 20.66 -5.71 -6.49
N VAL A 438 19.88 -5.91 -5.44
CA VAL A 438 20.35 -6.64 -4.23
C VAL A 438 20.72 -8.08 -4.56
N GLU A 439 19.96 -8.72 -5.47
CA GLU A 439 20.17 -10.11 -5.88
C GLU A 439 21.23 -10.25 -6.98
N HIS A 440 21.32 -9.29 -7.90
CA HIS A 440 22.11 -9.44 -9.12
C HIS A 440 23.36 -8.55 -9.18
N GLY A 441 23.44 -7.50 -8.33
CA GLY A 441 24.53 -6.51 -8.42
C GLY A 441 24.45 -5.69 -9.71
N ASP A 442 25.56 -5.03 -10.03
CA ASP A 442 25.79 -4.24 -11.24
C ASP A 442 26.81 -4.87 -12.21
N GLY A 443 26.99 -6.19 -12.10
CA GLY A 443 27.96 -6.99 -12.88
C GLY A 443 29.20 -7.41 -12.09
N GLU A 444 29.26 -7.06 -10.81
CA GLU A 444 30.23 -7.53 -9.80
C GLU A 444 29.53 -8.42 -8.76
N ASP A 445 30.13 -8.61 -7.58
CA ASP A 445 29.55 -9.40 -6.49
C ASP A 445 28.19 -8.83 -6.04
N ALA A 446 27.16 -9.65 -6.03
CA ALA A 446 25.84 -9.26 -5.58
C ALA A 446 25.77 -9.16 -4.05
N LEU A 447 25.01 -8.20 -3.54
CA LEU A 447 24.79 -8.10 -2.09
C LEU A 447 24.25 -9.41 -1.49
N PHE A 448 23.43 -10.13 -2.25
CA PHE A 448 22.77 -11.35 -1.81
C PHE A 448 23.73 -12.54 -1.63
N ASP A 449 24.93 -12.48 -2.19
CA ASP A 449 25.94 -13.53 -2.05
C ASP A 449 26.36 -13.72 -0.59
N ASP A 450 26.38 -12.65 0.21
CA ASP A 450 26.60 -12.70 1.66
C ASP A 450 25.53 -13.51 2.42
N VAL A 451 24.34 -13.65 1.84
CA VAL A 451 23.20 -14.36 2.45
C VAL A 451 23.14 -15.80 2.00
N ILE A 452 23.30 -16.06 0.69
CA ILE A 452 23.14 -17.41 0.11
C ILE A 452 24.42 -18.23 0.19
N GLY A 453 25.59 -17.62 0.03
CA GLY A 453 26.89 -18.30 0.01
C GLY A 453 27.12 -19.19 1.23
N PRO A 454 27.01 -18.69 2.47
CA PRO A 454 27.20 -19.50 3.68
C PRO A 454 26.22 -20.68 3.80
N ALA A 455 24.98 -20.54 3.30
CA ALA A 455 24.03 -21.65 3.28
C ALA A 455 24.44 -22.74 2.28
N GLN A 456 25.01 -22.36 1.14
CA GLN A 456 25.55 -23.29 0.15
C GLN A 456 26.81 -24.01 0.67
N GLU A 457 27.73 -23.28 1.29
CA GLU A 457 28.94 -23.82 1.90
C GLU A 457 28.66 -24.86 3.00
N GLN A 458 27.58 -24.63 3.78
CA GLN A 458 27.14 -25.59 4.79
C GLN A 458 26.30 -26.75 4.23
N GLY A 459 26.14 -26.85 2.91
CA GLY A 459 25.40 -27.93 2.26
C GLY A 459 23.88 -27.89 2.51
N VAL A 460 23.30 -26.71 2.81
CA VAL A 460 21.85 -26.57 2.96
C VAL A 460 21.18 -26.95 1.65
N ILE A 461 20.19 -27.86 1.71
CA ILE A 461 19.51 -28.37 0.52
C ILE A 461 18.78 -27.28 -0.24
N PHE A 462 18.75 -27.37 -1.56
CA PHE A 462 18.17 -26.36 -2.46
C PHE A 462 16.73 -25.98 -2.11
N SER A 463 15.89 -26.94 -1.70
CA SER A 463 14.51 -26.68 -1.28
C SER A 463 14.41 -25.80 -0.03
N ALA A 464 15.38 -25.84 0.89
CA ALA A 464 15.45 -24.96 2.04
C ALA A 464 15.97 -23.57 1.65
N GLN A 465 16.94 -23.48 0.71
CA GLN A 465 17.42 -22.22 0.16
C GLN A 465 16.31 -21.41 -0.52
N ALA A 466 15.30 -22.06 -1.08
CA ALA A 466 14.12 -21.39 -1.65
C ALA A 466 13.38 -20.46 -0.66
N SER A 467 13.59 -20.62 0.65
CA SER A 467 13.05 -19.72 1.68
C SER A 467 13.77 -18.37 1.74
N LEU A 468 14.98 -18.26 1.19
CA LEU A 468 15.75 -17.01 1.11
C LEU A 468 15.20 -16.07 0.03
N TYR A 469 14.57 -16.62 -1.02
CA TYR A 469 13.93 -15.83 -2.07
C TYR A 469 12.58 -15.31 -1.58
N ASN A 470 12.64 -14.35 -0.66
CA ASN A 470 11.50 -13.68 -0.07
C ASN A 470 11.84 -12.19 0.08
N LEU A 471 10.89 -11.31 -0.25
CA LEU A 471 11.14 -9.86 -0.27
C LEU A 471 11.75 -9.36 1.04
N TYR A 472 11.25 -9.78 2.20
CA TYR A 472 11.81 -9.32 3.47
C TYR A 472 13.32 -9.64 3.65
N VAL A 473 13.83 -10.71 3.02
CA VAL A 473 15.26 -11.08 3.08
C VAL A 473 16.08 -10.07 2.29
N TYR A 474 15.61 -9.69 1.09
CA TYR A 474 16.25 -8.64 0.30
C TYR A 474 16.22 -7.27 1.01
N PHE A 475 15.11 -6.93 1.67
CA PHE A 475 15.01 -5.70 2.46
C PHE A 475 15.98 -5.70 3.65
N TRP A 476 16.15 -6.82 4.36
CA TRP A 476 17.17 -6.96 5.40
C TRP A 476 18.57 -6.76 4.85
N ARG A 477 18.90 -7.41 3.73
CA ARG A 477 20.23 -7.29 3.13
C ARG A 477 20.49 -5.86 2.65
N TRP A 478 19.50 -5.23 2.02
CA TRP A 478 19.58 -3.85 1.60
C TRP A 478 19.77 -2.89 2.79
N ALA A 479 18.99 -3.06 3.86
CA ALA A 479 19.07 -2.19 5.04
C ALA A 479 20.42 -2.32 5.75
N ILE A 480 20.99 -3.52 5.84
CA ILE A 480 22.33 -3.74 6.39
C ILE A 480 23.39 -3.04 5.52
N TRP A 481 23.28 -3.14 4.21
CA TRP A 481 24.16 -2.42 3.30
C TRP A 481 24.03 -0.90 3.52
N LYS A 482 22.80 -0.38 3.49
CA LYS A 482 22.54 1.05 3.57
C LYS A 482 22.95 1.68 4.90
N ALA A 483 22.60 1.04 6.03
CA ALA A 483 22.82 1.63 7.34
C ALA A 483 24.16 1.25 7.97
N PHE A 484 24.75 0.09 7.61
CA PHE A 484 25.93 -0.42 8.28
C PHE A 484 27.17 -0.53 7.38
N GLN A 485 27.02 -0.65 6.07
CA GLN A 485 28.15 -0.90 5.17
C GLN A 485 28.55 0.31 4.33
N GLN A 486 27.61 1.17 3.94
CA GLN A 486 27.93 2.40 3.19
C GLN A 486 28.86 3.34 3.99
N ASP A 487 28.56 3.53 5.29
CA ASP A 487 29.35 4.36 6.19
C ASP A 487 29.86 3.51 7.38
N PRO A 488 30.91 2.72 7.20
CA PRO A 488 31.43 1.84 8.23
C PRO A 488 31.95 2.62 9.45
N GLY A 489 31.45 2.31 10.63
CA GLY A 489 31.87 2.94 11.89
C GLY A 489 30.88 3.95 12.46
N ASP A 490 29.82 4.26 11.72
CA ASP A 490 28.74 5.13 12.20
C ASP A 490 27.72 4.40 13.07
N GLN A 491 27.05 5.19 13.94
CA GLN A 491 25.95 4.67 14.74
C GLN A 491 24.70 4.54 13.88
N ALA A 492 24.05 3.37 13.91
CA ALA A 492 22.78 3.15 13.20
C ALA A 492 21.95 2.05 13.86
N ILE A 493 20.64 2.05 13.59
CA ILE A 493 19.64 1.10 14.05
C ILE A 493 18.84 0.59 12.85
N ILE A 494 18.65 -0.73 12.76
CA ILE A 494 17.69 -1.34 11.83
C ILE A 494 16.67 -2.08 12.68
N SER A 495 15.40 -1.77 12.54
CA SER A 495 14.32 -2.43 13.28
C SER A 495 13.20 -2.82 12.33
N PHE A 496 13.07 -4.11 12.04
CA PHE A 496 12.04 -4.64 11.14
C PHE A 496 11.21 -5.74 11.78
N ILE A 497 9.94 -5.80 11.37
CA ILE A 497 9.14 -7.01 11.56
C ILE A 497 9.60 -8.03 10.50
N THR A 498 9.70 -9.29 10.89
CA THR A 498 10.21 -10.35 10.02
C THR A 498 9.56 -11.69 10.33
N ALA A 499 9.56 -12.62 9.37
CA ALA A 499 9.15 -13.98 9.64
C ALA A 499 10.11 -14.65 10.66
N SER A 500 9.57 -15.40 11.63
CA SER A 500 10.38 -16.07 12.66
C SER A 500 11.31 -17.15 12.11
N SER A 501 11.12 -17.59 10.86
CA SER A 501 12.07 -18.47 10.16
C SER A 501 13.49 -17.88 10.04
N TRP A 502 13.61 -16.55 10.04
CA TRP A 502 14.88 -15.84 10.11
C TRP A 502 15.72 -16.24 11.34
N LEU A 503 15.07 -16.53 12.47
CA LEU A 503 15.74 -16.82 13.74
C LEU A 503 16.42 -18.19 13.76
N THR A 504 15.77 -19.23 13.22
CA THR A 504 16.19 -20.62 13.38
C THR A 504 16.33 -21.41 12.08
N GLY A 505 15.81 -20.87 10.96
CA GLY A 505 15.85 -21.56 9.67
C GLY A 505 17.29 -21.80 9.19
N PRO A 506 17.65 -23.03 8.77
CA PRO A 506 19.02 -23.37 8.38
C PRO A 506 19.52 -22.54 7.19
N ALA A 507 18.66 -22.19 6.25
CA ALA A 507 19.04 -21.37 5.11
C ALA A 507 19.47 -19.94 5.48
N PHE A 508 19.00 -19.41 6.62
CA PHE A 508 19.27 -18.03 7.07
C PHE A 508 20.61 -17.85 7.79
N VAL A 509 21.49 -18.84 7.76
CA VAL A 509 22.81 -18.78 8.43
C VAL A 509 23.62 -17.58 7.97
N GLY A 510 23.67 -17.29 6.66
CA GLY A 510 24.39 -16.14 6.10
C GLY A 510 23.84 -14.80 6.58
N LEU A 511 22.53 -14.64 6.58
CA LEU A 511 21.90 -13.40 7.08
C LEU A 511 22.14 -13.19 8.58
N ARG A 512 22.06 -14.27 9.39
CA ARG A 512 22.37 -14.19 10.82
C ARG A 512 23.84 -13.86 11.09
N ASP A 513 24.75 -14.47 10.35
CA ASP A 513 26.18 -14.19 10.45
C ASP A 513 26.50 -12.75 10.06
N LEU A 514 25.92 -12.28 8.94
CA LEU A 514 26.06 -10.88 8.51
C LEU A 514 25.56 -9.91 9.59
N ALA A 515 24.39 -10.16 10.18
CA ALA A 515 23.85 -9.33 11.25
C ALA A 515 24.79 -9.29 12.47
N ARG A 516 25.37 -10.44 12.88
CA ARG A 516 26.29 -10.53 14.00
C ARG A 516 27.61 -9.79 13.76
N ARG A 517 28.14 -9.86 12.54
CA ARG A 517 29.39 -9.19 12.17
C ARG A 517 29.23 -7.66 12.04
N THR A 518 28.04 -7.18 11.75
CA THR A 518 27.80 -5.77 11.44
C THR A 518 27.15 -4.98 12.57
N ALA A 519 26.42 -5.63 13.49
CA ALA A 519 25.81 -5.01 14.66
C ALA A 519 26.67 -5.12 15.91
N SER A 520 26.38 -4.33 16.94
CA SER A 520 26.91 -4.43 18.31
C SER A 520 25.93 -5.19 19.22
N GLU A 521 24.63 -4.96 19.03
CA GLU A 521 23.55 -5.61 19.79
C GLU A 521 22.46 -6.08 18.79
N ILE A 522 21.88 -7.25 19.07
CA ILE A 522 20.74 -7.82 18.35
C ILE A 522 19.64 -8.10 19.36
N TRP A 523 18.49 -7.51 19.18
CA TRP A 523 17.33 -7.70 20.04
C TRP A 523 16.22 -8.37 19.28
N VAL A 524 15.67 -9.47 19.82
CA VAL A 524 14.64 -10.28 19.20
C VAL A 524 13.42 -10.33 20.11
N MET A 525 12.33 -9.71 19.67
CA MET A 525 10.99 -9.86 20.25
C MET A 525 10.22 -10.88 19.41
N ASP A 526 10.19 -12.14 19.85
CA ASP A 526 9.50 -13.20 19.14
C ASP A 526 8.01 -13.21 19.50
N LEU A 527 7.17 -12.82 18.55
CA LEU A 527 5.72 -12.69 18.73
C LEU A 527 4.97 -14.00 18.42
N GLY A 528 5.65 -15.02 17.89
CA GLY A 528 5.06 -16.30 17.55
C GLY A 528 3.93 -16.20 16.54
N GLY A 529 2.86 -16.94 16.79
CA GLY A 529 1.68 -16.97 15.90
C GLY A 529 1.66 -18.17 14.97
N GLU A 530 2.10 -19.34 15.44
CA GLU A 530 2.05 -20.59 14.68
C GLU A 530 0.60 -21.02 14.49
N GLY A 531 0.03 -20.84 13.29
CA GLY A 531 -1.37 -21.18 12.98
C GLY A 531 -1.65 -22.68 12.84
N ARG A 532 -0.62 -23.56 12.87
CA ARG A 532 -0.74 -25.02 12.70
C ARG A 532 0.19 -25.77 13.66
N GLY A 533 -0.28 -26.92 14.15
CA GLY A 533 0.50 -27.84 14.96
C GLY A 533 0.13 -27.85 16.45
N ALA A 534 0.93 -28.56 17.26
CA ALA A 534 0.69 -28.74 18.71
C ALA A 534 0.91 -27.47 19.56
N ARG A 535 1.43 -26.39 18.96
CA ARG A 535 1.70 -25.10 19.58
C ARG A 535 0.90 -23.98 18.93
N GLN A 536 -0.39 -24.21 18.69
CA GLN A 536 -1.27 -23.21 18.11
C GLN A 536 -1.32 -21.96 19.00
N GLU A 537 -0.80 -20.83 18.51
CA GLU A 537 -0.85 -19.53 19.16
C GLU A 537 -1.51 -18.50 18.25
N GLU A 538 -2.23 -17.53 18.82
CA GLU A 538 -2.74 -16.42 18.04
C GLU A 538 -1.61 -15.56 17.50
N ASN A 539 -1.69 -15.23 16.20
CA ASN A 539 -0.78 -14.30 15.57
C ASN A 539 -1.23 -12.85 15.84
N VAL A 540 -0.27 -11.94 15.98
CA VAL A 540 -0.56 -10.50 16.08
C VAL A 540 -1.09 -9.92 14.76
N PHE A 541 -0.83 -10.61 13.64
CA PHE A 541 -1.40 -10.35 12.33
C PHE A 541 -2.43 -11.42 11.95
N ASP A 542 -3.24 -11.15 10.93
CA ASP A 542 -4.19 -12.14 10.37
C ASP A 542 -3.50 -13.09 9.38
N ILE A 543 -2.35 -13.66 9.77
CA ILE A 543 -1.54 -14.57 8.95
C ILE A 543 -1.16 -15.84 9.72
N GLN A 544 -0.72 -16.86 8.97
CA GLN A 544 -0.27 -18.13 9.53
C GLN A 544 1.26 -18.19 9.79
N THR A 545 2.00 -17.23 9.27
CA THR A 545 3.46 -17.16 9.41
C THR A 545 3.82 -16.55 10.75
N PRO A 546 4.57 -17.24 11.63
CA PRO A 546 5.07 -16.66 12.86
C PRO A 546 5.97 -15.47 12.58
N VAL A 547 5.89 -14.44 13.43
CA VAL A 547 6.61 -13.20 13.24
C VAL A 547 7.41 -12.79 14.47
N ALA A 548 8.47 -12.01 14.23
CA ALA A 548 9.29 -11.41 15.27
C ALA A 548 9.62 -9.95 14.89
N ILE A 549 9.84 -9.11 15.88
CA ILE A 549 10.52 -7.82 15.71
C ILE A 549 12.00 -8.07 15.98
N VAL A 550 12.85 -7.76 15.00
CA VAL A 550 14.30 -7.83 15.18
C VAL A 550 14.89 -6.44 15.07
N THR A 551 15.69 -6.05 16.07
CA THR A 551 16.36 -4.75 16.10
C THR A 551 17.86 -4.96 16.18
N LEU A 552 18.56 -4.49 15.15
CA LEU A 552 20.02 -4.45 15.08
C LEU A 552 20.51 -3.06 15.48
N VAL A 553 21.43 -2.98 16.41
CA VAL A 553 22.01 -1.72 16.90
C VAL A 553 23.51 -1.74 16.65
N ARG A 554 24.03 -0.71 15.99
CA ARG A 554 25.47 -0.47 15.88
C ARG A 554 25.84 0.84 16.59
N THR A 555 26.67 0.74 17.62
CA THR A 555 27.05 1.89 18.50
C THR A 555 28.37 2.55 18.07
N GLY A 556 28.88 2.26 16.86
CA GLY A 556 30.15 2.70 16.33
C GLY A 556 30.82 1.56 15.55
N LYS A 557 32.14 1.41 15.66
CA LYS A 557 32.82 0.26 15.03
C LYS A 557 32.22 -1.04 15.54
N ALA A 558 31.89 -1.96 14.64
CA ALA A 558 31.34 -3.25 14.98
C ALA A 558 32.24 -3.96 16.02
N ALA A 559 31.63 -4.51 17.06
CA ALA A 559 32.29 -5.46 17.94
C ALA A 559 32.67 -6.71 17.12
N ARG A 560 33.62 -7.53 17.63
CA ARG A 560 33.96 -8.80 16.94
C ARG A 560 32.73 -9.69 16.76
N GLU A 561 31.73 -9.58 17.64
CA GLU A 561 30.48 -10.34 17.63
C GLU A 561 29.39 -9.59 18.43
N ALA A 562 28.20 -9.50 17.86
CA ALA A 562 27.08 -8.82 18.52
C ALA A 562 26.56 -9.60 19.75
N SER A 563 26.18 -8.88 20.80
CA SER A 563 25.42 -9.47 21.90
C SER A 563 23.96 -9.70 21.44
N VAL A 564 23.43 -10.90 21.63
CA VAL A 564 22.05 -11.25 21.22
C VAL A 564 21.16 -11.40 22.44
N TYR A 565 20.03 -10.72 22.42
CA TYR A 565 19.01 -10.74 23.46
C TYR A 565 17.68 -11.19 22.87
N TYR A 566 17.03 -12.17 23.51
CA TYR A 566 15.80 -12.78 23.04
C TYR A 566 14.72 -12.71 24.10
N ARG A 567 13.47 -12.39 23.67
CA ARG A 567 12.28 -12.48 24.50
C ARG A 567 11.11 -13.02 23.69
N ARG A 568 10.43 -14.06 24.20
CA ARG A 568 9.21 -14.62 23.61
C ARG A 568 7.98 -13.99 24.23
N PHE A 569 7.08 -13.49 23.39
CA PHE A 569 5.75 -13.00 23.78
C PHE A 569 4.71 -14.11 23.53
N ARG A 570 4.03 -14.53 24.57
CA ARG A 570 3.07 -15.65 24.55
C ARG A 570 1.65 -15.18 24.86
N GLY A 571 0.64 -16.00 24.53
CA GLY A 571 -0.76 -15.77 24.85
C GLY A 571 -1.60 -15.39 23.64
N THR A 572 -2.79 -14.88 23.91
CA THR A 572 -3.72 -14.33 22.93
C THR A 572 -3.16 -13.07 22.27
N ARG A 573 -3.75 -12.66 21.15
CA ARG A 573 -3.38 -11.40 20.46
C ARG A 573 -3.47 -10.19 21.43
N ALA A 574 -4.52 -10.12 22.23
CA ALA A 574 -4.73 -9.02 23.19
C ALA A 574 -3.65 -9.01 24.28
N GLU A 575 -3.29 -10.18 24.84
CA GLU A 575 -2.22 -10.28 25.84
C GLU A 575 -0.85 -9.89 25.27
N LYS A 576 -0.57 -10.29 24.01
CA LYS A 576 0.66 -9.88 23.32
C LYS A 576 0.73 -8.36 23.11
N PHE A 577 -0.39 -7.73 22.72
CA PHE A 577 -0.44 -6.26 22.58
C PHE A 577 -0.21 -5.57 23.93
N ALA A 578 -0.87 -6.02 24.99
CA ALA A 578 -0.66 -5.48 26.34
C ALA A 578 0.81 -5.61 26.78
N ALA A 579 1.41 -6.79 26.55
CA ALA A 579 2.83 -7.01 26.87
C ALA A 579 3.79 -6.16 26.02
N LEU A 580 3.47 -5.88 24.76
CA LEU A 580 4.24 -4.97 23.91
C LEU A 580 4.12 -3.51 24.39
N ASP A 581 2.93 -3.10 24.85
CA ASP A 581 2.69 -1.73 25.35
C ASP A 581 3.49 -1.43 26.65
N GLU A 582 3.85 -2.47 27.42
CA GLU A 582 4.69 -2.37 28.61
C GLU A 582 6.20 -2.25 28.31
N VAL A 583 6.66 -2.62 27.09
CA VAL A 583 8.08 -2.51 26.74
C VAL A 583 8.45 -1.06 26.50
N ALA A 584 9.09 -0.43 27.48
CA ALA A 584 9.51 0.97 27.39
C ALA A 584 10.88 1.13 26.69
N ARG A 585 11.81 0.18 26.92
CA ARG A 585 13.19 0.21 26.41
C ARG A 585 13.76 -1.20 26.30
N LEU A 586 14.90 -1.32 25.61
CA LEU A 586 15.69 -2.56 25.52
C LEU A 586 16.83 -2.48 26.54
N ASP A 587 16.71 -3.24 27.63
CA ASP A 587 17.64 -3.22 28.75
C ASP A 587 18.32 -4.60 28.92
N PRO A 588 19.65 -4.69 28.74
CA PRO A 588 20.39 -5.94 28.95
C PRO A 588 20.31 -6.48 30.40
N GLY A 589 19.98 -5.62 31.37
CA GLY A 589 19.84 -5.97 32.78
C GLY A 589 18.45 -6.47 33.16
N ASP A 590 17.45 -6.37 32.28
CA ASP A 590 16.11 -6.86 32.51
C ASP A 590 16.06 -8.39 32.37
N ALA A 591 15.66 -9.08 33.44
CA ALA A 591 15.56 -10.55 33.52
C ALA A 591 14.57 -11.18 32.52
N LEU A 592 13.72 -10.38 31.88
CA LEU A 592 12.82 -10.86 30.82
C LEU A 592 13.54 -11.10 29.49
N TRP A 593 14.78 -10.64 29.34
CA TRP A 593 15.61 -10.85 28.16
C TRP A 593 16.63 -11.98 28.40
N GLU A 594 16.52 -13.03 27.61
CA GLU A 594 17.49 -14.10 27.60
C GLU A 594 18.70 -13.68 26.75
N ARG A 595 19.89 -13.61 27.37
CA ARG A 595 21.12 -13.42 26.63
C ARG A 595 21.50 -14.74 25.96
N CYS A 596 21.42 -14.78 24.63
CA CYS A 596 21.86 -15.93 23.87
C CYS A 596 23.38 -15.99 23.87
N LEU A 597 23.95 -16.93 24.61
CA LEU A 597 25.35 -17.27 24.51
C LEU A 597 25.50 -18.12 23.25
N LEU A 598 26.08 -17.52 22.21
CA LEU A 598 26.37 -18.23 20.98
C LEU A 598 27.55 -19.18 21.21
N TYR A 599 27.24 -20.45 21.47
CA TYR A 599 28.21 -21.48 21.16
C TYR A 599 28.19 -21.66 19.65
N THR A 600 29.29 -21.22 19.01
CA THR A 600 29.66 -21.61 17.66
C THR A 600 29.90 -23.10 17.71
N SER A 601 29.22 -23.84 16.94
CA SER A 601 29.43 -25.22 16.50
C SER A 601 28.22 -26.12 16.82
N ASP A 602 27.80 -26.68 15.83
CA ASP A 602 26.99 -27.82 15.42
C ASP A 602 25.65 -27.51 14.82
#